data_813122088dc6c8cb760fbc7401728bf1
#
_entry.id   813122088dc6c8cb760fbc7401728bf1
#
_cell.length_a   1.000
_cell.length_b   1.000
_cell.length_c   1.000
_cell.angle_alpha   90.00
_cell.angle_beta   90.00
_cell.angle_gamma   90.00
#
_symmetry.space_group_name_H-M   'P 1'
#
loop_
_entity.id
_entity.type
_entity.pdbx_description
1 polymer ?
#
loop_
_entity_poly.entity_id
_entity_poly.type
_entity_poly.pdbx_seq_one_letter_code
_entity_poly.pdbx_strand_id
1 'polypeptide(L)'
;MKDTQLAQITLTDDSTGAIANPIHLSTAYKHPKLGQSTGFDYTRTKNPTRSTFETCFAKLEHGIASFATSSGMSAIQLICNLFKPHDEILVSFDLYGGTFRLFEFYEQQYDIKFKYVDFTDYEQVEKEITDKTVALFIEPISNPQMIAIDVKPYYQLCKAKGLLSIIDNTFLTPYLSTPLAEGADIVLHSATKYIGGHNDVLAGVVTVKDESLAQQLFDFHNMTGATLSPIDSYLLLRGLKTLHLRIERAQSNARKLAKKCQSLQAIDEVLYSGQTGMLSLRLN
;
A
#
# COMPACT_ATOMS: atom_id res chain seq x y z
N MET A 1 -16.25 -0.48 15.32
CA MET A 1 -14.90 -0.54 15.94
C MET A 1 -13.83 0.13 15.08
N LYS A 2 -13.75 -0.14 13.74
CA LYS A 2 -12.76 0.51 12.86
C LYS A 2 -12.80 2.05 12.88
N ASP A 3 -13.98 2.65 12.95
CA ASP A 3 -14.15 4.11 12.95
C ASP A 3 -13.51 4.76 14.19
N THR A 4 -13.72 4.15 15.38
CA THR A 4 -13.10 4.60 16.62
C THR A 4 -11.58 4.43 16.59
N GLN A 5 -11.07 3.32 16.03
CA GLN A 5 -9.64 3.09 15.85
C GLN A 5 -9.01 4.18 14.98
N LEU A 6 -9.66 4.53 13.86
CA LEU A 6 -9.20 5.60 12.97
C LEU A 6 -9.24 6.96 13.65
N ALA A 7 -10.35 7.31 14.29
CA ALA A 7 -10.51 8.61 14.95
C ALA A 7 -9.49 8.84 16.07
N GLN A 8 -9.11 7.77 16.78
CA GLN A 8 -8.17 7.79 17.90
C GLN A 8 -6.77 7.27 17.54
N ILE A 9 -6.45 7.16 16.24
CA ILE A 9 -5.16 6.64 15.79
C ILE A 9 -4.02 7.55 16.23
N THR A 10 -3.28 7.11 17.24
CA THR A 10 -2.14 7.82 17.82
C THR A 10 -1.39 6.88 18.78
N LEU A 11 -0.17 7.25 19.12
CA LEU A 11 0.53 6.74 20.31
C LEU A 11 0.63 7.90 21.29
N THR A 12 0.34 7.67 22.57
CA THR A 12 0.49 8.68 23.62
C THR A 12 1.95 9.05 23.81
N ASP A 13 2.22 10.34 24.00
CA ASP A 13 3.54 10.81 24.45
C ASP A 13 3.54 10.89 25.98
N ASP A 14 4.05 9.85 26.62
CA ASP A 14 4.08 9.74 28.07
C ASP A 14 4.98 10.81 28.73
N SER A 15 5.89 11.41 27.98
CA SER A 15 6.81 12.44 28.51
C SER A 15 6.13 13.80 28.74
N THR A 16 5.12 14.12 27.94
CA THR A 16 4.40 15.41 27.97
C THR A 16 2.93 15.27 28.26
N GLY A 17 2.35 14.08 28.10
CA GLY A 17 0.91 13.84 28.11
C GLY A 17 0.17 14.45 26.92
N ALA A 18 0.88 14.78 25.83
CA ALA A 18 0.29 15.36 24.64
C ALA A 18 -0.65 14.38 23.95
N ILE A 19 -1.87 14.84 23.62
CA ILE A 19 -2.86 14.05 22.87
C ILE A 19 -2.54 13.98 21.37
N ALA A 20 -1.99 15.07 20.81
CA ALA A 20 -1.49 15.08 19.43
C ALA A 20 -0.05 14.59 19.40
N ASN A 21 0.30 13.79 18.39
CA ASN A 21 1.67 13.32 18.23
C ASN A 21 2.64 14.48 17.98
N PRO A 22 3.80 14.52 18.66
CA PRO A 22 4.84 15.50 18.36
C PRO A 22 5.48 15.22 17.02
N ILE A 23 6.01 16.29 16.39
CA ILE A 23 6.79 16.20 15.15
C ILE A 23 8.27 16.33 15.49
N HIS A 24 9.04 15.25 15.29
CA HIS A 24 10.46 15.21 15.55
C HIS A 24 11.24 15.43 14.25
N LEU A 25 11.84 16.62 14.10
CA LEU A 25 12.60 17.01 12.90
C LEU A 25 14.09 16.68 13.00
N SER A 26 14.55 16.12 14.13
CA SER A 26 15.98 15.84 14.34
C SER A 26 16.51 14.83 13.33
N THR A 27 17.65 15.12 12.73
CA THR A 27 18.35 14.19 11.82
C THR A 27 19.09 13.09 12.58
N ALA A 28 19.70 13.42 13.74
CA ALA A 28 20.47 12.52 14.57
C ALA A 28 20.04 12.64 16.04
N TYR A 29 20.30 11.61 16.84
CA TYR A 29 19.87 11.54 18.22
C TYR A 29 21.06 11.29 19.15
N LYS A 30 21.04 11.89 20.34
CA LYS A 30 22.08 11.73 21.35
C LYS A 30 21.95 10.36 22.01
N HIS A 31 23.06 9.63 22.09
CA HIS A 31 23.16 8.40 22.88
C HIS A 31 23.38 8.74 24.37
N PRO A 32 22.67 8.10 25.30
CA PRO A 32 22.87 8.30 26.73
C PRO A 32 24.28 7.94 27.17
N LYS A 33 24.84 6.85 26.63
CA LYS A 33 26.21 6.35 26.87
C LYS A 33 26.75 5.68 25.58
N LEU A 34 28.06 5.47 25.54
CA LEU A 34 28.71 4.71 24.45
C LEU A 34 28.07 3.31 24.35
N GLY A 35 27.66 2.93 23.16
CA GLY A 35 27.00 1.65 22.87
C GLY A 35 25.56 1.53 23.36
N GLN A 36 24.93 2.60 23.87
CA GLN A 36 23.52 2.62 24.29
C GLN A 36 22.74 3.61 23.45
N SER A 37 21.84 3.08 22.61
CA SER A 37 20.87 3.87 21.86
C SER A 37 19.57 4.05 22.64
N THR A 38 18.84 5.13 22.36
CA THR A 38 17.44 5.31 22.79
C THR A 38 16.45 4.53 21.90
N GLY A 39 16.96 3.82 20.87
CA GLY A 39 16.17 3.22 19.80
C GLY A 39 16.09 4.11 18.54
N PHE A 40 16.60 5.35 18.65
CA PHE A 40 16.71 6.31 17.56
C PHE A 40 18.14 6.81 17.49
N ASP A 41 18.77 6.67 16.33
CA ASP A 41 20.14 7.09 16.08
C ASP A 41 20.19 8.10 14.92
N TYR A 42 19.50 7.79 13.83
CA TYR A 42 19.49 8.59 12.62
C TYR A 42 18.11 8.49 11.93
N THR A 43 17.57 9.62 11.48
CA THR A 43 16.18 9.71 10.96
C THR A 43 15.91 8.84 9.74
N ARG A 44 16.88 8.61 8.85
CA ARG A 44 16.71 7.66 7.74
C ARG A 44 16.39 6.25 8.25
N THR A 45 17.08 5.79 9.28
CA THR A 45 16.84 4.47 9.89
C THR A 45 15.55 4.45 10.69
N LYS A 46 15.40 5.35 11.66
CA LYS A 46 14.18 5.50 12.48
C LYS A 46 13.95 6.95 12.89
N ASN A 47 12.71 7.40 12.80
CA ASN A 47 12.28 8.70 13.28
C ASN A 47 11.04 8.53 14.15
N PRO A 48 10.92 9.17 15.33
CA PRO A 48 9.78 8.95 16.24
C PRO A 48 8.43 9.21 15.60
N THR A 49 8.28 10.27 14.81
CA THR A 49 7.01 10.60 14.14
C THR A 49 6.67 9.58 13.06
N ARG A 50 7.64 9.19 12.21
CA ARG A 50 7.44 8.15 11.20
C ARG A 50 7.14 6.81 11.84
N SER A 51 7.86 6.42 12.88
CA SER A 51 7.63 5.16 13.61
C SER A 51 6.24 5.10 14.24
N THR A 52 5.70 6.25 14.71
CA THR A 52 4.31 6.31 15.17
C THR A 52 3.33 5.99 14.05
N PHE A 53 3.49 6.61 12.87
CA PHE A 53 2.64 6.30 11.72
C PHE A 53 2.78 4.82 11.33
N GLU A 54 3.99 4.32 11.16
CA GLU A 54 4.27 2.93 10.77
C GLU A 54 3.65 1.92 11.76
N THR A 55 3.81 2.15 13.06
CA THR A 55 3.21 1.29 14.11
C THR A 55 1.68 1.31 14.09
N CYS A 56 1.09 2.50 13.95
CA CYS A 56 -0.36 2.65 13.88
C CYS A 56 -0.93 2.01 12.62
N PHE A 57 -0.26 2.18 11.49
CA PHE A 57 -0.70 1.65 10.21
C PHE A 57 -0.57 0.12 10.14
N ALA A 58 0.52 -0.44 10.69
CA ALA A 58 0.66 -1.89 10.82
C ALA A 58 -0.51 -2.52 11.58
N LYS A 59 -0.94 -1.90 12.69
CA LYS A 59 -2.11 -2.36 13.45
C LYS A 59 -3.42 -2.29 12.65
N LEU A 60 -3.61 -1.27 11.81
CA LEU A 60 -4.80 -1.15 10.96
C LEU A 60 -4.87 -2.26 9.90
N GLU A 61 -3.73 -2.63 9.33
CA GLU A 61 -3.62 -3.70 8.33
C GLU A 61 -3.48 -5.10 8.95
N HIS A 62 -3.46 -5.22 10.29
CA HIS A 62 -3.19 -6.48 10.99
C HIS A 62 -1.80 -7.07 10.69
N GLY A 63 -0.83 -6.20 10.39
CA GLY A 63 0.57 -6.54 10.19
C GLY A 63 1.41 -6.37 11.45
N ILE A 64 2.66 -6.84 11.39
CA ILE A 64 3.66 -6.67 12.46
C ILE A 64 4.56 -5.46 12.22
N ALA A 65 4.78 -5.09 10.96
CA ALA A 65 5.62 -3.96 10.58
C ALA A 65 5.05 -3.24 9.34
N SER A 66 5.22 -1.91 9.32
CA SER A 66 4.98 -1.07 8.15
C SER A 66 6.20 -0.21 7.87
N PHE A 67 6.41 0.12 6.59
CA PHE A 67 7.52 0.92 6.08
C PHE A 67 6.96 2.07 5.27
N ALA A 68 7.06 3.29 5.79
CA ALA A 68 6.56 4.49 5.14
C ALA A 68 7.61 5.06 4.18
N THR A 69 7.26 5.18 2.91
CA THR A 69 8.13 5.60 1.83
C THR A 69 7.73 6.96 1.27
N SER A 70 8.66 7.62 0.56
CA SER A 70 8.46 8.97 -0.01
C SER A 70 7.42 9.04 -1.13
N SER A 71 6.94 7.91 -1.65
CA SER A 71 5.87 7.84 -2.66
C SER A 71 5.32 6.41 -2.77
N GLY A 72 4.15 6.24 -3.41
CA GLY A 72 3.63 4.92 -3.78
C GLY A 72 4.59 4.15 -4.68
N MET A 73 5.26 4.83 -5.61
CA MET A 73 6.28 4.21 -6.48
C MET A 73 7.49 3.70 -5.69
N SER A 74 7.93 4.44 -4.67
CA SER A 74 9.00 3.97 -3.76
C SER A 74 8.57 2.76 -2.92
N ALA A 75 7.27 2.64 -2.61
CA ALA A 75 6.73 1.45 -1.94
C ALA A 75 6.79 0.22 -2.86
N ILE A 76 6.43 0.36 -4.15
CA ILE A 76 6.55 -0.72 -5.14
C ILE A 76 8.02 -1.07 -5.35
N GLN A 77 8.90 -0.06 -5.50
CA GLN A 77 10.34 -0.27 -5.62
C GLN A 77 10.91 -1.02 -4.41
N LEU A 78 10.46 -0.70 -3.20
CA LEU A 78 10.90 -1.38 -1.99
C LEU A 78 10.58 -2.88 -2.05
N ILE A 79 9.40 -3.25 -2.55
CA ILE A 79 9.00 -4.65 -2.74
C ILE A 79 9.82 -5.32 -3.85
N CYS A 80 10.07 -4.62 -4.97
CA CYS A 80 10.88 -5.18 -6.07
C CYS A 80 12.30 -5.59 -5.64
N ASN A 81 12.86 -4.98 -4.58
CA ASN A 81 14.17 -5.38 -4.04
C ASN A 81 14.17 -6.78 -3.37
N LEU A 82 13.02 -7.38 -3.13
CA LEU A 82 12.92 -8.76 -2.64
C LEU A 82 13.26 -9.79 -3.73
N PHE A 83 13.13 -9.43 -5.01
CA PHE A 83 13.27 -10.32 -6.15
C PHE A 83 14.71 -10.37 -6.67
N LYS A 84 15.03 -11.49 -7.29
CA LYS A 84 16.35 -11.78 -7.86
C LYS A 84 16.27 -11.89 -9.38
N PRO A 85 17.41 -11.76 -10.09
CA PRO A 85 17.45 -12.05 -11.52
C PRO A 85 16.85 -13.43 -11.84
N HIS A 86 16.06 -13.49 -12.91
CA HIS A 86 15.30 -14.64 -13.41
C HIS A 86 14.02 -15.00 -12.64
N ASP A 87 13.71 -14.31 -11.53
CA ASP A 87 12.39 -14.43 -10.90
C ASP A 87 11.27 -13.93 -11.84
N GLU A 88 10.12 -14.61 -11.77
CA GLU A 88 8.92 -14.22 -12.50
C GLU A 88 7.82 -13.82 -11.51
N ILE A 89 7.17 -12.71 -11.77
CA ILE A 89 6.03 -12.19 -11.01
C ILE A 89 4.82 -12.11 -11.95
N LEU A 90 3.71 -12.75 -11.59
CA LEU A 90 2.45 -12.53 -12.30
C LEU A 90 1.80 -11.26 -11.76
N VAL A 91 1.41 -10.36 -12.67
CA VAL A 91 0.90 -9.03 -12.33
C VAL A 91 -0.43 -8.75 -13.04
N SER A 92 -1.30 -7.95 -12.43
CA SER A 92 -2.56 -7.54 -13.05
C SER A 92 -2.31 -6.88 -14.42
N PHE A 93 -3.06 -7.29 -15.46
CA PHE A 93 -2.90 -6.75 -16.80
C PHE A 93 -3.33 -5.27 -16.91
N ASP A 94 -4.33 -4.87 -16.13
CA ASP A 94 -4.81 -3.49 -16.01
C ASP A 94 -4.36 -2.93 -14.67
N LEU A 95 -3.19 -2.31 -14.64
CA LEU A 95 -2.58 -1.72 -13.44
C LEU A 95 -2.11 -0.28 -13.70
N TYR A 96 -1.79 0.42 -12.63
CA TYR A 96 -1.32 1.79 -12.71
C TYR A 96 -0.11 1.95 -13.65
N GLY A 97 -0.20 2.88 -14.61
CA GLY A 97 0.83 3.04 -15.65
C GLY A 97 2.23 3.42 -15.12
N GLY A 98 2.35 3.95 -13.88
CA GLY A 98 3.63 4.14 -13.21
C GLY A 98 4.27 2.81 -12.82
N THR A 99 3.46 1.88 -12.33
CA THR A 99 3.89 0.52 -11.97
C THR A 99 4.37 -0.23 -13.20
N PHE A 100 3.62 -0.15 -14.31
CA PHE A 100 4.03 -0.74 -15.58
C PHE A 100 5.44 -0.29 -16.02
N ARG A 101 5.68 1.04 -16.05
CA ARG A 101 7.00 1.58 -16.42
C ARG A 101 8.13 1.16 -15.47
N LEU A 102 7.82 1.02 -14.18
CA LEU A 102 8.80 0.55 -13.21
C LEU A 102 9.14 -0.93 -13.45
N PHE A 103 8.14 -1.76 -13.74
CA PHE A 103 8.35 -3.17 -14.03
C PHE A 103 9.16 -3.37 -15.33
N GLU A 104 8.86 -2.63 -16.40
CA GLU A 104 9.69 -2.63 -17.61
C GLU A 104 11.15 -2.27 -17.32
N PHE A 105 11.38 -1.28 -16.43
CA PHE A 105 12.73 -0.92 -16.00
C PHE A 105 13.42 -2.07 -15.28
N TYR A 106 12.73 -2.78 -14.38
CA TYR A 106 13.30 -3.92 -13.67
C TYR A 106 13.56 -5.11 -14.59
N GLU A 107 12.73 -5.36 -15.60
CA GLU A 107 12.99 -6.37 -16.63
C GLU A 107 14.27 -6.08 -17.38
N GLN A 108 14.45 -4.84 -17.82
CA GLN A 108 15.61 -4.43 -18.63
C GLN A 108 16.91 -4.38 -17.85
N GLN A 109 16.88 -3.95 -16.58
CA GLN A 109 18.07 -3.71 -15.79
C GLN A 109 18.47 -4.86 -14.88
N TYR A 110 17.50 -5.65 -14.42
CA TYR A 110 17.72 -6.66 -13.38
C TYR A 110 17.31 -8.08 -13.79
N ASP A 111 16.82 -8.27 -15.03
CA ASP A 111 16.36 -9.56 -15.55
C ASP A 111 15.30 -10.23 -14.66
N ILE A 112 14.40 -9.42 -14.08
CA ILE A 112 13.21 -9.86 -13.34
C ILE A 112 12.03 -9.78 -14.30
N LYS A 113 11.24 -10.85 -14.43
CA LYS A 113 10.13 -10.91 -15.39
C LYS A 113 8.80 -10.56 -14.75
N PHE A 114 8.01 -9.71 -15.42
CA PHE A 114 6.65 -9.37 -15.03
C PHE A 114 5.68 -9.82 -16.10
N LYS A 115 4.90 -10.85 -15.79
CA LYS A 115 3.94 -11.46 -16.70
C LYS A 115 2.55 -10.95 -16.41
N TYR A 116 1.97 -10.23 -17.36
CA TYR A 116 0.66 -9.62 -17.22
C TYR A 116 -0.45 -10.63 -17.46
N VAL A 117 -1.33 -10.82 -16.48
CA VAL A 117 -2.41 -11.81 -16.48
C VAL A 117 -3.73 -11.19 -16.05
N ASP A 118 -4.84 -11.80 -16.49
CA ASP A 118 -6.18 -11.42 -16.06
C ASP A 118 -6.57 -12.19 -14.80
N PHE A 119 -6.51 -11.50 -13.65
CA PHE A 119 -6.89 -12.09 -12.36
C PHE A 119 -8.42 -12.27 -12.20
N THR A 120 -9.24 -11.98 -13.18
CA THR A 120 -10.66 -12.39 -13.18
C THR A 120 -10.83 -13.86 -13.59
N ASP A 121 -9.84 -14.46 -14.26
CA ASP A 121 -9.79 -15.86 -14.66
C ASP A 121 -8.79 -16.65 -13.80
N TYR A 122 -9.29 -17.23 -12.71
CA TYR A 122 -8.48 -18.00 -11.77
C TYR A 122 -7.78 -19.21 -12.43
N GLU A 123 -8.47 -19.94 -13.31
CA GLU A 123 -7.91 -21.14 -13.95
C GLU A 123 -6.77 -20.78 -14.91
N GLN A 124 -6.90 -19.66 -15.61
CA GLN A 124 -5.84 -19.16 -16.46
C GLN A 124 -4.63 -18.76 -15.63
N VAL A 125 -4.81 -17.97 -14.57
CA VAL A 125 -3.71 -17.55 -13.70
C VAL A 125 -2.96 -18.75 -13.12
N GLU A 126 -3.68 -19.78 -12.66
CA GLU A 126 -3.04 -20.98 -12.11
C GLU A 126 -2.19 -21.73 -13.15
N LYS A 127 -2.61 -21.79 -14.41
CA LYS A 127 -1.84 -22.39 -15.53
C LYS A 127 -0.62 -21.56 -15.94
N GLU A 128 -0.66 -20.25 -15.69
CA GLU A 128 0.44 -19.34 -16.03
C GLU A 128 1.59 -19.38 -15.01
N ILE A 129 1.40 -20.02 -13.84
CA ILE A 129 2.43 -20.20 -12.82
C ILE A 129 3.45 -21.22 -13.30
N THR A 130 4.74 -20.84 -13.25
CA THR A 130 5.88 -21.68 -13.60
C THR A 130 6.77 -21.95 -12.37
N ASP A 131 7.82 -22.73 -12.54
CA ASP A 131 8.86 -22.96 -11.51
C ASP A 131 9.70 -21.71 -11.19
N LYS A 132 9.61 -20.67 -12.03
CA LYS A 132 10.25 -19.37 -11.83
C LYS A 132 9.34 -18.35 -11.17
N THR A 133 8.04 -18.61 -11.11
CA THR A 133 7.08 -17.69 -10.49
C THR A 133 7.31 -17.65 -8.99
N VAL A 134 7.54 -16.46 -8.43
CA VAL A 134 7.82 -16.24 -7.00
C VAL A 134 6.75 -15.41 -6.30
N ALA A 135 5.93 -14.65 -7.06
CA ALA A 135 4.91 -13.78 -6.49
C ALA A 135 3.75 -13.53 -7.43
N LEU A 136 2.60 -13.19 -6.84
CA LEU A 136 1.46 -12.56 -7.52
C LEU A 136 1.33 -11.12 -7.02
N PHE A 137 1.27 -10.15 -7.95
CA PHE A 137 1.05 -8.72 -7.65
C PHE A 137 -0.32 -8.31 -8.18
N ILE A 138 -1.26 -8.03 -7.29
CA ILE A 138 -2.68 -7.83 -7.63
C ILE A 138 -3.17 -6.48 -7.16
N GLU A 139 -3.83 -5.72 -8.05
CA GLU A 139 -4.68 -4.58 -7.70
C GLU A 139 -6.13 -5.08 -7.58
N PRO A 140 -6.76 -5.12 -6.38
CA PRO A 140 -8.14 -5.60 -6.22
C PRO A 140 -9.17 -4.81 -7.01
N ILE A 141 -8.88 -3.55 -7.31
CA ILE A 141 -9.62 -2.70 -8.24
C ILE A 141 -8.62 -2.16 -9.24
N SER A 142 -8.79 -2.53 -10.50
CA SER A 142 -7.88 -2.14 -11.58
C SER A 142 -7.97 -0.65 -11.94
N ASN A 143 -6.97 -0.13 -12.63
CA ASN A 143 -6.90 1.25 -13.07
C ASN A 143 -6.32 1.34 -14.50
N PRO A 144 -7.09 1.84 -15.50
CA PRO A 144 -8.30 2.68 -15.36
C PRO A 144 -9.65 1.95 -15.49
N GLN A 145 -9.70 0.65 -15.76
CA GLN A 145 -10.94 -0.03 -16.12
C GLN A 145 -11.89 -0.29 -14.95
N MET A 146 -11.44 -0.07 -13.69
CA MET A 146 -12.25 -0.24 -12.48
C MET A 146 -12.82 -1.67 -12.30
N ILE A 147 -12.15 -2.67 -12.83
CA ILE A 147 -12.51 -4.09 -12.70
C ILE A 147 -12.27 -4.52 -11.26
N ALA A 148 -13.28 -5.12 -10.63
CA ALA A 148 -13.15 -5.70 -9.30
C ALA A 148 -12.67 -7.16 -9.39
N ILE A 149 -11.61 -7.48 -8.66
CA ILE A 149 -11.00 -8.82 -8.60
C ILE A 149 -11.23 -9.39 -7.20
N ASP A 150 -11.76 -10.62 -7.12
CA ASP A 150 -11.77 -11.36 -5.87
C ASP A 150 -10.37 -11.92 -5.60
N VAL A 151 -9.67 -11.31 -4.66
CA VAL A 151 -8.27 -11.67 -4.34
C VAL A 151 -8.14 -12.87 -3.39
N LYS A 152 -9.21 -13.28 -2.71
CA LYS A 152 -9.17 -14.34 -1.68
C LYS A 152 -8.70 -15.71 -2.18
N PRO A 153 -9.14 -16.21 -3.34
CA PRO A 153 -8.64 -17.47 -3.87
C PRO A 153 -7.13 -17.47 -4.09
N TYR A 154 -6.55 -16.32 -4.44
CA TYR A 154 -5.12 -16.19 -4.71
C TYR A 154 -4.25 -16.29 -3.45
N TYR A 155 -4.75 -15.94 -2.27
CA TYR A 155 -4.01 -16.16 -1.02
C TYR A 155 -3.76 -17.64 -0.75
N GLN A 156 -4.77 -18.48 -1.01
CA GLN A 156 -4.64 -19.93 -0.86
C GLN A 156 -3.74 -20.53 -1.93
N LEU A 157 -3.85 -20.06 -3.17
CA LEU A 157 -2.97 -20.47 -4.27
C LEU A 157 -1.51 -20.14 -3.98
N CYS A 158 -1.21 -18.91 -3.56
CA CYS A 158 0.14 -18.50 -3.18
C CYS A 158 0.68 -19.38 -2.05
N LYS A 159 -0.09 -19.59 -1.00
CA LYS A 159 0.31 -20.46 0.11
C LYS A 159 0.59 -21.90 -0.33
N ALA A 160 -0.25 -22.45 -1.19
CA ALA A 160 -0.08 -23.83 -1.70
C ALA A 160 1.15 -23.99 -2.61
N LYS A 161 1.49 -22.95 -3.36
CA LYS A 161 2.62 -22.95 -4.32
C LYS A 161 3.92 -22.35 -3.74
N GLY A 162 3.90 -21.83 -2.51
CA GLY A 162 5.06 -21.16 -1.91
C GLY A 162 5.39 -19.79 -2.53
N LEU A 163 4.39 -19.11 -3.07
CA LEU A 163 4.50 -17.77 -3.70
C LEU A 163 4.17 -16.67 -2.70
N LEU A 164 4.69 -15.46 -2.93
CA LEU A 164 4.27 -14.27 -2.21
C LEU A 164 3.00 -13.68 -2.83
N SER A 165 2.02 -13.36 -2.00
CA SER A 165 0.84 -12.58 -2.37
C SER A 165 1.04 -11.11 -2.02
N ILE A 166 1.08 -10.23 -3.04
CA ILE A 166 1.31 -8.80 -2.91
C ILE A 166 0.07 -8.06 -3.41
N ILE A 167 -0.51 -7.25 -2.53
CA ILE A 167 -1.76 -6.54 -2.83
C ILE A 167 -1.54 -5.04 -2.79
N ASP A 168 -1.78 -4.37 -3.92
CA ASP A 168 -1.91 -2.91 -3.94
C ASP A 168 -3.33 -2.52 -3.54
N ASN A 169 -3.51 -2.23 -2.26
CA ASN A 169 -4.81 -1.93 -1.66
C ASN A 169 -5.15 -0.42 -1.66
N THR A 170 -4.53 0.35 -2.55
CA THR A 170 -4.64 1.82 -2.60
C THR A 170 -6.09 2.29 -2.69
N PHE A 171 -6.94 1.65 -3.51
CA PHE A 171 -8.32 2.10 -3.72
C PHE A 171 -9.28 1.66 -2.62
N LEU A 172 -9.07 0.49 -2.03
CA LEU A 172 -9.94 0.00 -0.96
C LEU A 172 -9.53 0.54 0.41
N THR A 173 -8.25 0.82 0.63
CA THR A 173 -7.71 1.26 1.92
C THR A 173 -7.93 0.24 3.05
N PRO A 174 -7.26 0.36 4.20
CA PRO A 174 -7.53 -0.54 5.33
C PRO A 174 -8.95 -0.39 5.91
N TYR A 175 -9.71 0.62 5.47
CA TYR A 175 -11.09 0.77 5.87
C TYR A 175 -12.02 -0.24 5.21
N LEU A 176 -11.90 -0.44 3.89
CA LEU A 176 -12.78 -1.34 3.11
C LEU A 176 -12.25 -2.77 3.03
N SER A 177 -10.94 -2.96 3.00
CA SER A 177 -10.29 -4.28 2.93
C SER A 177 -9.02 -4.31 3.76
N THR A 178 -8.75 -5.44 4.41
CA THR A 178 -7.54 -5.70 5.18
C THR A 178 -6.91 -7.02 4.70
N PRO A 179 -6.22 -7.02 3.56
CA PRO A 179 -5.73 -8.23 2.90
C PRO A 179 -4.83 -9.09 3.78
N LEU A 180 -3.98 -8.49 4.65
CA LEU A 180 -3.14 -9.25 5.59
C LEU A 180 -3.97 -10.09 6.57
N ALA A 181 -5.11 -9.58 7.04
CA ALA A 181 -6.02 -10.35 7.91
C ALA A 181 -6.68 -11.50 7.15
N GLU A 182 -6.83 -11.39 5.84
CA GLU A 182 -7.47 -12.38 4.97
C GLU A 182 -6.50 -13.42 4.41
N GLY A 183 -5.18 -13.20 4.51
CA GLY A 183 -4.17 -14.18 4.11
C GLY A 183 -3.07 -13.68 3.19
N ALA A 184 -3.08 -12.41 2.76
CA ALA A 184 -1.98 -11.83 2.00
C ALA A 184 -0.67 -11.79 2.81
N ASP A 185 0.47 -11.75 2.10
CA ASP A 185 1.79 -11.65 2.71
C ASP A 185 2.27 -10.20 2.79
N ILE A 186 2.04 -9.43 1.73
CA ILE A 186 2.45 -8.03 1.60
C ILE A 186 1.26 -7.19 1.13
N VAL A 187 1.03 -6.08 1.80
CA VAL A 187 0.07 -5.06 1.36
C VAL A 187 0.80 -3.74 1.18
N LEU A 188 0.53 -3.07 0.08
CA LEU A 188 1.03 -1.73 -0.17
C LEU A 188 -0.11 -0.75 -0.44
N HIS A 189 0.18 0.53 -0.22
CA HIS A 189 -0.70 1.64 -0.56
C HIS A 189 0.11 2.82 -1.10
N SER A 190 -0.40 3.46 -2.13
CA SER A 190 -0.08 4.86 -2.36
C SER A 190 -0.81 5.69 -1.31
N ALA A 191 -0.14 6.00 -0.20
CA ALA A 191 -0.71 6.80 0.89
C ALA A 191 -1.02 8.24 0.47
N THR A 192 -0.50 8.67 -0.68
CA THR A 192 -0.85 9.93 -1.38
C THR A 192 -2.36 10.09 -1.61
N LYS A 193 -3.09 8.97 -1.78
CA LYS A 193 -4.50 8.96 -2.18
C LYS A 193 -5.42 9.15 -0.96
N TYR A 194 -6.27 8.17 -0.68
CA TYR A 194 -7.26 8.28 0.39
C TYR A 194 -6.67 8.37 1.81
N ILE A 195 -5.48 7.79 2.06
CA ILE A 195 -4.85 7.81 3.38
C ILE A 195 -4.46 9.25 3.76
N GLY A 196 -3.73 9.96 2.90
CA GLY A 196 -3.48 11.40 3.06
C GLY A 196 -4.78 12.19 2.96
N GLY A 197 -5.48 12.05 1.82
CA GLY A 197 -6.85 12.48 1.61
C GLY A 197 -7.10 14.00 1.48
N HIS A 198 -6.04 14.82 1.51
CA HIS A 198 -6.12 16.28 1.48
C HIS A 198 -5.29 16.90 0.36
N ASN A 199 -4.71 16.09 -0.54
CA ASN A 199 -3.86 16.52 -1.67
C ASN A 199 -2.62 17.33 -1.25
N ASP A 200 -2.09 17.10 -0.06
CA ASP A 200 -1.00 17.84 0.58
C ASP A 200 0.20 16.97 0.97
N VAL A 201 0.15 15.66 0.64
CA VAL A 201 1.22 14.69 0.96
C VAL A 201 1.44 13.71 -0.18
N LEU A 202 2.70 13.43 -0.49
CA LEU A 202 3.13 12.35 -1.37
C LEU A 202 3.78 11.26 -0.52
N ALA A 203 3.22 10.04 -0.53
CA ALA A 203 3.71 8.96 0.31
C ALA A 203 3.30 7.58 -0.20
N GLY A 204 4.05 6.56 0.23
CA GLY A 204 3.68 5.15 0.12
C GLY A 204 3.82 4.45 1.47
N VAL A 205 3.24 3.28 1.59
CA VAL A 205 3.44 2.41 2.75
C VAL A 205 3.35 0.96 2.35
N VAL A 206 4.26 0.14 2.86
CA VAL A 206 4.26 -1.33 2.72
C VAL A 206 4.07 -1.93 4.10
N THR A 207 3.19 -2.91 4.23
CA THR A 207 2.91 -3.61 5.49
C THR A 207 3.02 -5.11 5.30
N VAL A 208 3.62 -5.80 6.27
CA VAL A 208 3.83 -7.25 6.27
C VAL A 208 3.49 -7.86 7.62
N LYS A 209 3.26 -9.18 7.64
CA LYS A 209 3.00 -9.96 8.88
C LYS A 209 4.07 -11.00 9.19
N ASP A 210 5.04 -11.22 8.30
CA ASP A 210 6.16 -12.15 8.48
C ASP A 210 7.42 -11.42 8.95
N GLU A 211 8.11 -11.95 9.97
CA GLU A 211 9.29 -11.32 10.57
C GLU A 211 10.48 -11.30 9.61
N SER A 212 10.65 -12.33 8.77
CA SER A 212 11.75 -12.39 7.80
C SER A 212 11.55 -11.36 6.69
N LEU A 213 10.32 -11.22 6.17
CA LEU A 213 9.98 -10.17 5.21
C LEU A 213 10.14 -8.77 5.84
N ALA A 214 9.73 -8.59 7.09
CA ALA A 214 9.89 -7.33 7.80
C ALA A 214 11.36 -6.93 7.93
N GLN A 215 12.24 -7.87 8.26
CA GLN A 215 13.68 -7.59 8.35
C GLN A 215 14.28 -7.23 6.99
N GLN A 216 13.98 -7.98 5.94
CA GLN A 216 14.46 -7.70 4.58
C GLN A 216 14.01 -6.31 4.10
N LEU A 217 12.71 -6.00 4.27
CA LEU A 217 12.16 -4.69 3.87
C LEU A 217 12.76 -3.55 4.71
N PHE A 218 13.00 -3.76 6.01
CA PHE A 218 13.69 -2.77 6.83
C PHE A 218 15.11 -2.47 6.30
N ASP A 219 15.86 -3.51 5.97
CA ASP A 219 17.21 -3.36 5.44
C ASP A 219 17.22 -2.61 4.10
N PHE A 220 16.36 -2.99 3.16
CA PHE A 220 16.22 -2.29 1.88
C PHE A 220 15.71 -0.85 2.05
N HIS A 221 14.74 -0.62 2.92
CA HIS A 221 14.21 0.72 3.20
C HIS A 221 15.29 1.65 3.73
N ASN A 222 16.12 1.15 4.66
CA ASN A 222 17.25 1.89 5.21
C ASN A 222 18.37 2.11 4.17
N MET A 223 18.70 1.10 3.35
CA MET A 223 19.75 1.18 2.33
C MET A 223 19.38 2.13 1.19
N THR A 224 18.17 2.04 0.66
CA THR A 224 17.71 2.88 -0.46
C THR A 224 17.40 4.30 -0.04
N GLY A 225 16.99 4.50 1.21
CA GLY A 225 16.77 5.81 1.79
C GLY A 225 15.50 6.54 1.35
N ALA A 226 14.61 5.90 0.60
CA ALA A 226 13.32 6.49 0.17
C ALA A 226 12.30 6.56 1.32
N THR A 227 12.74 6.98 2.50
CA THR A 227 11.95 7.04 3.72
C THR A 227 11.08 8.29 3.79
N LEU A 228 9.90 8.18 4.41
CA LEU A 228 8.97 9.29 4.54
C LEU A 228 9.46 10.34 5.55
N SER A 229 9.22 11.61 5.27
CA SER A 229 9.57 12.72 6.16
C SER A 229 8.72 12.72 7.45
N PRO A 230 9.19 13.31 8.56
CA PRO A 230 8.39 13.46 9.79
C PRO A 230 7.12 14.27 9.59
N ILE A 231 7.16 15.35 8.79
CA ILE A 231 5.99 16.20 8.52
C ILE A 231 4.95 15.40 7.75
N ASP A 232 5.35 14.71 6.66
CA ASP A 232 4.44 13.90 5.86
C ASP A 232 3.84 12.75 6.68
N SER A 233 4.64 12.13 7.55
CA SER A 233 4.16 11.09 8.49
C SER A 233 3.08 11.62 9.44
N TYR A 234 3.24 12.84 9.94
CA TYR A 234 2.22 13.51 10.75
C TYR A 234 0.95 13.81 9.96
N LEU A 235 1.08 14.30 8.71
CA LEU A 235 -0.06 14.54 7.83
C LEU A 235 -0.84 13.26 7.54
N LEU A 236 -0.16 12.14 7.33
CA LEU A 236 -0.82 10.83 7.16
C LEU A 236 -1.57 10.41 8.43
N LEU A 237 -0.97 10.53 9.62
CA LEU A 237 -1.67 10.26 10.89
C LEU A 237 -2.93 11.11 11.03
N ARG A 238 -2.85 12.39 10.66
CA ARG A 238 -3.99 13.31 10.67
C ARG A 238 -5.05 12.89 9.65
N GLY A 239 -4.64 12.51 8.43
CA GLY A 239 -5.50 12.04 7.35
C GLY A 239 -6.29 10.78 7.73
N LEU A 240 -5.64 9.83 8.40
CA LEU A 240 -6.28 8.58 8.86
C LEU A 240 -7.47 8.83 9.79
N LYS A 241 -7.44 9.86 10.62
CA LYS A 241 -8.52 10.18 11.58
C LYS A 241 -9.88 10.41 10.92
N THR A 242 -9.89 10.84 9.67
CA THR A 242 -11.12 11.10 8.90
C THR A 242 -11.32 10.14 7.71
N LEU A 243 -10.49 9.10 7.60
CA LEU A 243 -10.50 8.19 6.44
C LEU A 243 -11.89 7.58 6.23
N HIS A 244 -12.52 7.05 7.28
CA HIS A 244 -13.84 6.42 7.22
C HIS A 244 -14.91 7.39 6.67
N LEU A 245 -14.99 8.61 7.20
CA LEU A 245 -15.95 9.62 6.75
C LEU A 245 -15.76 9.99 5.26
N ARG A 246 -14.50 10.11 4.84
CA ARG A 246 -14.17 10.46 3.46
C ARG A 246 -14.45 9.34 2.48
N ILE A 247 -14.13 8.10 2.84
CA ILE A 247 -14.40 6.91 2.01
C ILE A 247 -15.91 6.71 1.85
N GLU A 248 -16.69 6.73 2.93
CA GLU A 248 -18.15 6.57 2.86
C GLU A 248 -18.80 7.64 1.98
N ARG A 249 -18.38 8.90 2.15
CA ARG A 249 -18.89 9.99 1.32
C ARG A 249 -18.48 9.83 -0.14
N ALA A 250 -17.22 9.48 -0.43
CA ALA A 250 -16.73 9.26 -1.78
C ALA A 250 -17.49 8.13 -2.48
N GLN A 251 -17.69 6.99 -1.80
CA GLN A 251 -18.50 5.87 -2.32
C GLN A 251 -19.95 6.28 -2.61
N SER A 252 -20.58 7.02 -1.67
CA SER A 252 -21.95 7.51 -1.86
C SER A 252 -22.06 8.44 -3.07
N ASN A 253 -21.09 9.33 -3.26
CA ASN A 253 -21.03 10.23 -4.41
C ASN A 253 -20.79 9.48 -5.72
N ALA A 254 -19.84 8.54 -5.74
CA ALA A 254 -19.51 7.74 -6.93
C ALA A 254 -20.72 6.93 -7.41
N ARG A 255 -21.44 6.27 -6.50
CA ARG A 255 -22.67 5.52 -6.85
C ARG A 255 -23.73 6.40 -7.52
N LYS A 256 -23.97 7.61 -6.96
CA LYS A 256 -24.94 8.56 -7.53
C LYS A 256 -24.48 9.07 -8.88
N LEU A 257 -23.18 9.38 -9.02
CA LEU A 257 -22.59 9.88 -10.26
C LEU A 257 -22.62 8.81 -11.34
N ALA A 258 -22.21 7.57 -11.04
CA ALA A 258 -22.26 6.43 -11.96
C ALA A 258 -23.68 6.25 -12.53
N LYS A 259 -24.69 6.23 -11.65
CA LYS A 259 -26.09 6.13 -12.08
C LYS A 259 -26.53 7.28 -12.99
N LYS A 260 -26.11 8.53 -12.67
CA LYS A 260 -26.45 9.69 -13.49
C LYS A 260 -25.74 9.66 -14.84
N CYS A 261 -24.48 9.28 -14.88
CA CYS A 261 -23.67 9.20 -16.09
C CYS A 261 -24.23 8.20 -17.11
N GLN A 262 -24.79 7.06 -16.64
CA GLN A 262 -25.43 6.06 -17.53
C GLN A 262 -26.59 6.62 -18.37
N SER A 263 -27.19 7.72 -17.98
CA SER A 263 -28.30 8.36 -18.72
C SER A 263 -27.85 9.48 -19.68
N LEU A 264 -26.56 9.78 -19.76
CA LEU A 264 -26.03 10.88 -20.58
C LEU A 264 -25.62 10.36 -21.96
N GLN A 265 -26.14 10.98 -23.01
CA GLN A 265 -25.84 10.59 -24.40
C GLN A 265 -24.36 10.70 -24.79
N ALA A 266 -23.59 11.56 -24.13
CA ALA A 266 -22.16 11.75 -24.39
C ALA A 266 -21.28 10.63 -23.77
N ILE A 267 -21.88 9.71 -23.01
CA ILE A 267 -21.15 8.64 -22.30
C ILE A 267 -21.54 7.30 -22.92
N ASP A 268 -20.57 6.63 -23.50
CA ASP A 268 -20.70 5.28 -24.04
C ASP A 268 -20.73 4.23 -22.92
N GLU A 269 -19.80 4.33 -21.98
CA GLU A 269 -19.69 3.35 -20.90
C GLU A 269 -19.28 4.00 -19.57
N VAL A 270 -19.86 3.49 -18.47
CA VAL A 270 -19.49 3.85 -17.10
C VAL A 270 -18.80 2.66 -16.45
N LEU A 271 -17.48 2.75 -16.25
CA LEU A 271 -16.65 1.75 -15.60
C LEU A 271 -16.61 2.04 -14.09
N TYR A 272 -17.26 1.21 -13.30
CA TYR A 272 -17.39 1.41 -11.86
C TYR A 272 -17.51 0.07 -11.12
N SER A 273 -16.55 -0.22 -10.24
CA SER A 273 -16.53 -1.44 -9.43
C SER A 273 -17.65 -1.57 -8.39
N GLY A 274 -18.37 -0.47 -8.10
CA GLY A 274 -19.36 -0.44 -7.01
C GLY A 274 -18.76 -0.28 -5.60
N GLN A 275 -17.45 -0.38 -5.45
CA GLN A 275 -16.78 -0.50 -4.14
C GLN A 275 -15.99 0.75 -3.72
N THR A 276 -15.56 1.59 -4.67
CA THR A 276 -14.69 2.73 -4.39
C THR A 276 -15.35 4.08 -4.62
N GLY A 277 -14.64 5.16 -4.32
CA GLY A 277 -15.01 6.52 -4.70
C GLY A 277 -14.58 6.92 -6.11
N MET A 278 -14.01 5.97 -6.89
CA MET A 278 -13.50 6.21 -8.24
C MET A 278 -14.40 5.57 -9.29
N LEU A 279 -14.53 6.20 -10.44
CA LEU A 279 -15.14 5.66 -11.64
C LEU A 279 -14.40 6.20 -12.88
N SER A 280 -14.45 5.47 -13.97
CA SER A 280 -13.98 5.92 -15.28
C SER A 280 -15.13 6.00 -16.27
N LEU A 281 -15.02 6.88 -17.25
CA LEU A 281 -16.04 7.09 -18.29
C LEU A 281 -15.39 6.91 -19.65
N ARG A 282 -16.06 6.13 -20.52
CA ARG A 282 -15.75 6.14 -21.96
C ARG A 282 -16.71 7.12 -22.63
N LEU A 283 -16.16 8.07 -23.36
CA LEU A 283 -16.92 9.08 -24.10
C LEU A 283 -17.15 8.63 -25.53
N ASN A 284 -18.27 9.04 -26.14
CA ASN A 284 -18.60 8.83 -27.55
C ASN A 284 -17.64 9.58 -28.48
#